data_468b39d5eb0f33232f4640bc513f2e01
#
_entry.id   468b39d5eb0f33232f4640bc513f2e01
#
_cell.length_a   1.000
_cell.length_b   1.000
_cell.length_c   1.000
_cell.angle_alpha   90.00
_cell.angle_beta   90.00
_cell.angle_gamma   90.00
#
_symmetry.space_group_name_H-M   'P 1'
#
loop_
_entity.id
_entity.type
_entity.pdbx_description
1 polymer ?
#
loop_
_entity_poly.entity_id
_entity_poly.type
_entity_poly.pdbx_seq_one_letter_code
_entity_poly.pdbx_strand_id
1 'polypeptide(L)'
;MPSIKLSTRIGQPREQRTKAAELRRRYESLTPREREVMQLVVRGMLNKQIAGELGASEVTIKMHRGQVMHKMRAESVVELLRMAETIAPISASSSHTRVS
;
A
#
# COMPACT_ATOMS: atom_id res chain seq x y z
N MET A 1 18.20 31.40 -5.42
CA MET A 1 17.85 31.37 -4.84
C MET A 1 17.71 30.76 -3.56
N PRO A 2 17.99 31.29 -2.67
CA PRO A 2 17.94 30.79 -1.37
C PRO A 2 16.57 30.42 -0.95
N SER A 3 15.66 31.03 -1.50
CA SER A 3 14.33 30.73 -1.11
C SER A 3 14.13 29.26 -1.17
N ILE A 4 14.82 28.64 -2.00
CA ILE A 4 14.70 27.26 -2.11
C ILE A 4 15.06 26.59 -0.86
N LYS A 5 16.03 27.07 -0.19
CA LYS A 5 16.41 26.43 0.96
C LYS A 5 15.44 26.57 2.01
N LEU A 6 14.77 27.65 2.06
CA LEU A 6 13.82 27.86 3.07
C LEU A 6 12.81 26.79 2.97
N SER A 7 12.41 26.51 1.79
CA SER A 7 11.41 25.52 1.64
C SER A 7 11.92 24.22 2.11
N THR A 8 13.17 24.00 2.07
CA THR A 8 13.64 22.73 2.46
C THR A 8 13.43 22.50 3.90
N ARG A 9 13.50 23.49 4.70
CA ARG A 9 13.34 23.28 6.04
C ARG A 9 11.99 22.83 6.31
N ILE A 10 11.05 23.33 5.67
CA ILE A 10 9.74 22.96 5.90
C ILE A 10 9.55 21.75 5.14
N GLY A 11 10.54 21.37 4.39
CA GLY A 11 10.46 20.24 3.56
C GLY A 11 10.18 18.92 4.22
N GLN A 12 10.47 18.78 5.50
CA GLN A 12 10.21 17.56 6.15
C GLN A 12 8.77 17.15 6.04
N PRO A 13 7.81 17.91 6.44
CA PRO A 13 6.43 17.57 6.28
C PRO A 13 6.10 17.43 4.81
N ARG A 14 6.77 18.23 3.99
CA ARG A 14 6.53 18.16 2.58
C ARG A 14 7.06 16.88 2.00
N GLU A 15 8.19 16.41 2.46
CA GLU A 15 8.76 15.19 2.00
C GLU A 15 7.85 14.04 2.34
N GLN A 16 7.28 14.05 3.52
CA GLN A 16 6.39 12.99 3.91
C GLN A 16 5.14 12.98 3.06
N ARG A 17 4.62 14.15 2.74
CA ARG A 17 3.46 14.23 1.90
C ARG A 17 3.77 13.77 0.49
N THR A 18 4.95 14.10 -0.01
CA THR A 18 5.35 13.69 -1.33
C THR A 18 5.49 12.18 -1.40
N LYS A 19 6.05 11.59 -0.34
CA LYS A 19 6.22 10.18 -0.29
C LYS A 19 4.87 9.48 -0.25
N ALA A 20 3.97 9.98 0.57
CA ALA A 20 2.65 9.40 0.66
C ALA A 20 1.90 9.55 -0.66
N ALA A 21 2.07 10.68 -1.33
CA ALA A 21 1.42 10.90 -2.59
C ALA A 21 1.94 9.94 -3.66
N GLU A 22 3.23 9.67 -3.62
CA GLU A 22 3.81 8.76 -4.57
C GLU A 22 3.33 7.34 -4.30
N LEU A 23 3.27 6.93 -3.05
CA LEU A 23 2.79 5.61 -2.72
C LEU A 23 1.32 5.47 -3.10
N ARG A 24 0.56 6.53 -2.91
CA ARG A 24 -0.83 6.52 -3.29
C ARG A 24 -0.99 6.34 -4.80
N ARG A 25 -0.12 6.99 -5.58
CA ARG A 25 -0.15 6.82 -7.01
C ARG A 25 0.15 5.39 -7.42
N ARG A 26 1.11 4.75 -6.71
CA ARG A 26 1.41 3.37 -7.00
C ARG A 26 0.21 2.49 -6.69
N TYR A 27 -0.44 2.78 -5.58
CA TYR A 27 -1.62 2.02 -5.17
C TYR A 27 -2.74 2.20 -6.19
N GLU A 28 -2.92 3.41 -6.68
CA GLU A 28 -3.95 3.69 -7.65
C GLU A 28 -3.68 3.03 -8.99
N SER A 29 -2.44 2.65 -9.25
CA SER A 29 -2.12 1.96 -10.48
C SER A 29 -2.51 0.48 -10.40
N LEU A 30 -2.87 0.00 -9.23
CA LEU A 30 -3.29 -1.38 -9.09
C LEU A 30 -4.71 -1.55 -9.62
N THR A 31 -4.97 -2.71 -10.20
CA THR A 31 -6.34 -3.00 -10.62
C THR A 31 -7.15 -3.28 -9.36
N PRO A 32 -8.48 -3.25 -9.44
CA PRO A 32 -9.30 -3.54 -8.27
C PRO A 32 -8.98 -4.89 -7.65
N ARG A 33 -8.74 -5.90 -8.48
CA ARG A 33 -8.43 -7.21 -7.96
C ARG A 33 -7.07 -7.22 -7.27
N GLU A 34 -6.10 -6.48 -7.82
CA GLU A 34 -4.80 -6.39 -7.21
C GLU A 34 -4.89 -5.69 -5.85
N ARG A 35 -5.76 -4.69 -5.73
CA ARG A 35 -5.94 -4.01 -4.47
C ARG A 35 -6.52 -4.97 -3.43
N GLU A 36 -7.46 -5.80 -3.84
CA GLU A 36 -8.03 -6.79 -2.94
C GLU A 36 -6.97 -7.76 -2.47
N VAL A 37 -6.13 -8.22 -3.40
CA VAL A 37 -5.07 -9.13 -3.06
C VAL A 37 -4.09 -8.47 -2.09
N MET A 38 -3.74 -7.22 -2.36
CA MET A 38 -2.82 -6.50 -1.49
C MET A 38 -3.34 -6.42 -0.06
N GLN A 39 -4.62 -6.11 0.08
CA GLN A 39 -5.20 -5.99 1.40
C GLN A 39 -5.14 -7.29 2.17
N LEU A 40 -5.34 -8.40 1.48
CA LEU A 40 -5.29 -9.70 2.14
C LEU A 40 -3.86 -10.14 2.42
N VAL A 41 -2.93 -9.75 1.54
CA VAL A 41 -1.53 -10.07 1.76
C VAL A 41 -1.02 -9.35 3.01
N VAL A 42 -1.37 -8.09 3.18
CA VAL A 42 -0.88 -7.34 4.34
C VAL A 42 -1.54 -7.82 5.63
N ARG A 43 -2.62 -8.56 5.53
CA ARG A 43 -3.24 -9.14 6.71
C ARG A 43 -2.55 -10.45 7.07
N GLY A 44 -1.58 -10.87 6.29
CA GLY A 44 -0.84 -12.07 6.58
C GLY A 44 -1.43 -13.34 6.00
N MET A 45 -2.39 -13.21 5.09
CA MET A 45 -3.00 -14.40 4.50
C MET A 45 -2.10 -15.03 3.47
N LEU A 46 -2.14 -16.33 3.41
CA LEU A 46 -1.36 -17.08 2.44
C LEU A 46 -2.08 -17.10 1.10
N ASN A 47 -1.34 -17.34 0.03
CA ASN A 47 -1.93 -17.36 -1.29
C ASN A 47 -3.14 -18.30 -1.37
N LYS A 48 -3.04 -19.44 -0.72
CA LYS A 48 -4.13 -20.41 -0.74
C LYS A 48 -5.36 -19.84 -0.07
N GLN A 49 -5.18 -19.14 1.04
CA GLN A 49 -6.28 -18.53 1.76
C GLN A 49 -6.90 -17.41 0.95
N ILE A 50 -6.07 -16.60 0.31
CA ILE A 50 -6.55 -15.52 -0.50
C ILE A 50 -7.34 -16.08 -1.68
N ALA A 51 -6.83 -17.16 -2.26
CA ALA A 51 -7.51 -17.77 -3.39
C ALA A 51 -8.91 -18.22 -2.98
N GLY A 52 -9.02 -18.81 -1.80
CA GLY A 52 -10.32 -19.23 -1.31
C GLY A 52 -11.24 -18.07 -1.05
N GLU A 53 -10.68 -17.00 -0.50
CA GLU A 53 -11.46 -15.82 -0.18
C GLU A 53 -11.99 -15.13 -1.43
N LEU A 54 -11.18 -15.05 -2.46
CA LEU A 54 -11.56 -14.34 -3.67
C LEU A 54 -12.13 -15.24 -4.76
N GLY A 55 -12.20 -16.53 -4.50
CA GLY A 55 -12.74 -17.43 -5.49
C GLY A 55 -11.85 -17.57 -6.71
N ALA A 56 -10.56 -17.54 -6.52
CA ALA A 56 -9.60 -17.63 -7.62
C ALA A 56 -8.63 -18.77 -7.35
N SER A 57 -7.81 -19.10 -8.34
CA SER A 57 -6.83 -20.17 -8.15
C SER A 57 -5.59 -19.59 -7.48
N GLU A 58 -4.81 -20.46 -6.86
CA GLU A 58 -3.58 -19.98 -6.22
C GLU A 58 -2.62 -19.40 -7.25
N VAL A 59 -2.62 -19.95 -8.45
CA VAL A 59 -1.75 -19.47 -9.50
C VAL A 59 -2.12 -18.02 -9.85
N THR A 60 -3.42 -17.75 -9.92
CA THR A 60 -3.88 -16.42 -10.22
C THR A 60 -3.50 -15.45 -9.10
N ILE A 61 -3.64 -15.91 -7.86
CA ILE A 61 -3.28 -15.05 -6.72
C ILE A 61 -1.78 -14.77 -6.73
N LYS A 62 -1.00 -15.80 -7.04
CA LYS A 62 0.44 -15.63 -7.08
C LYS A 62 0.80 -14.59 -8.14
N MET A 63 0.13 -14.62 -9.28
CA MET A 63 0.36 -13.67 -10.32
C MET A 63 -0.02 -12.27 -9.88
N HIS A 64 -1.20 -12.13 -9.29
CA HIS A 64 -1.64 -10.81 -8.83
C HIS A 64 -0.73 -10.29 -7.73
N ARG A 65 -0.28 -11.17 -6.85
CA ARG A 65 0.60 -10.76 -5.78
C ARG A 65 1.91 -10.25 -6.36
N GLY A 66 2.43 -10.93 -7.38
CA GLY A 66 3.63 -10.47 -8.05
C GLY A 66 3.45 -9.10 -8.66
N GLN A 67 2.28 -8.87 -9.26
CA GLN A 67 2.00 -7.57 -9.85
C GLN A 67 1.92 -6.48 -8.78
N VAL A 68 1.31 -6.79 -7.65
CA VAL A 68 1.22 -5.85 -6.56
C VAL A 68 2.61 -5.48 -6.07
N MET A 69 3.44 -6.47 -5.84
CA MET A 69 4.80 -6.21 -5.36
C MET A 69 5.57 -5.36 -6.37
N HIS A 70 5.38 -5.65 -7.64
CA HIS A 70 6.07 -4.91 -8.69
C HIS A 70 5.57 -3.48 -8.78
N LYS A 71 4.27 -3.29 -8.83
CA LYS A 71 3.71 -1.95 -8.98
C LYS A 71 3.95 -1.09 -7.75
N MET A 72 3.91 -1.68 -6.57
CA MET A 72 4.18 -0.95 -5.36
C MET A 72 5.67 -0.81 -5.10
N ARG A 73 6.49 -1.52 -5.86
CA ARG A 73 7.94 -1.53 -5.70
C ARG A 73 8.32 -1.98 -4.31
N ALA A 74 7.64 -3.00 -3.83
CA ALA A 74 7.92 -3.56 -2.52
C ALA A 74 8.78 -4.79 -2.70
N GLU A 75 9.79 -4.94 -1.88
CA GLU A 75 10.66 -6.09 -1.97
C GLU A 75 10.28 -7.18 -0.99
N SER A 76 9.39 -6.87 -0.08
CA SER A 76 8.95 -7.86 0.89
C SER A 76 7.55 -7.50 1.36
N VAL A 77 6.90 -8.46 1.99
CA VAL A 77 5.57 -8.23 2.52
C VAL A 77 5.62 -7.19 3.64
N VAL A 78 6.70 -7.20 4.41
CA VAL A 78 6.84 -6.23 5.48
C VAL A 78 6.89 -4.82 4.91
N GLU A 79 7.62 -4.67 3.81
CA GLU A 79 7.72 -3.38 3.17
C GLU A 79 6.35 -2.97 2.62
N LEU A 80 5.64 -3.92 2.04
CA LEU A 80 4.31 -3.65 1.50
C LEU A 80 3.37 -3.21 2.61
N LEU A 81 3.47 -3.83 3.78
CA LEU A 81 2.66 -3.48 4.92
C LEU A 81 2.94 -2.04 5.36
N ARG A 82 4.20 -1.67 5.40
CA ARG A 82 4.56 -0.32 5.78
C ARG A 82 4.02 0.69 4.79
N MET A 83 4.08 0.37 3.51
CA MET A 83 3.55 1.24 2.49
C MET A 83 2.05 1.40 2.65
N ALA A 84 1.36 0.31 2.94
CA ALA A 84 -0.08 0.35 3.12
C ALA A 84 -0.45 1.23 4.30
N GLU A 85 0.33 1.14 5.37
CA GLU A 85 0.08 1.96 6.54
C GLU A 85 0.31 3.44 6.24
N THR A 86 1.28 3.73 5.41
CA THR A 86 1.58 5.11 5.05
C THR A 86 0.45 5.68 4.19
N ILE A 87 -0.10 4.88 3.30
CA ILE A 87 -1.14 5.35 2.42
C ILE A 87 -2.44 5.62 3.15
N ALA A 88 -2.78 4.77 4.07
CA ALA A 88 -4.06 4.88 4.73
C ALA A 88 -4.03 4.82 6.24
N PRO A 89 -3.22 5.60 6.88
CA PRO A 89 -3.15 5.55 8.32
C PRO A 89 -4.39 6.11 8.95
N ILE A 90 -4.90 7.15 8.40
CA ILE A 90 -6.06 7.78 8.97
C ILE A 90 -7.29 6.98 8.69
N SER A 91 -7.38 6.40 7.54
CA SER A 91 -8.52 5.57 7.22
C SER A 91 -8.54 4.42 8.15
N ALA A 92 -7.42 3.84 8.42
CA ALA A 92 -7.36 2.72 9.31
C ALA A 92 -7.77 3.15 10.69
N SER A 93 -7.34 4.29 11.11
CA SER A 93 -7.68 4.79 12.39
C SER A 93 -9.14 5.03 12.48
N SER A 94 -9.69 5.64 11.51
CA SER A 94 -11.07 5.95 11.58
C SER A 94 -11.88 4.70 11.59
N SER A 95 -11.53 3.75 10.81
CA SER A 95 -12.29 2.56 10.81
C SER A 95 -12.14 1.90 12.14
N HIS A 96 -11.04 2.05 12.76
CA HIS A 96 -10.83 1.46 14.01
C HIS A 96 -11.66 2.14 15.04
N THR A 97 -11.77 3.41 14.97
CA THR A 97 -12.52 4.11 15.90
C THR A 97 -13.90 3.72 15.89
N ARG A 98 -14.43 3.43 14.77
CA ARG A 98 -15.76 3.12 14.71
C ARG A 98 -16.04 1.93 15.52
N VAL A 99 -15.12 1.18 15.73
CA VAL A 99 -15.29 0.00 16.45
C VAL A 99 -15.70 0.32 17.83
N SER A 100 -15.17 1.35 18.31
CA SER A 100 -15.51 1.70 19.64
C SER A 100 -16.86 2.34 19.68
#